data_a8162f9369e80eaebc59b2817cdc18d2
#
_entry.id   a8162f9369e80eaebc59b2817cdc18d2
#
_cell.length_a   1.000
_cell.length_b   1.000
_cell.length_c   1.000
_cell.angle_alpha   90.00
_cell.angle_beta   90.00
_cell.angle_gamma   90.00
#
_symmetry.space_group_name_H-M   'P 1'
#
loop_
_entity.id
_entity.type
_entity.pdbx_description
1 polymer ?
#
loop_
_entity_poly.entity_id
_entity_poly.type
_entity_poly.pdbx_seq_one_letter_code
_entity_poly.pdbx_strand_id
1 'polypeptide(L)'
;MPERLVSELTAHRTLALRDALAGNPHVAITALLHKLVLDTFHRTSSSGGCLEISVRHVFFSVQAADLKDSTSAKSVAERQEGWEADIPQDEDALWNWLVDLDDASRTALLAHCVSYGVNALSEKVDRYGGYGISQHGLERRLKQADRIARAVGLDMAEAGWRPTVDNYLSRVTKPRILEAVREAKGDASAQLIDHLKKGDMAKEAERLLVDTGWLPEPLRLADLAADPASDAQSGGEAEVAELPDFLSTDEDPETPANGEDDERHLVAAE
;
A
#
# COMPACT_ATOMS: atom_id res chain seq x y z
N MET A 1 5.45 -19.26 13.76
CA MET A 1 4.07 -18.84 14.17
C MET A 1 3.05 -19.69 13.45
N PRO A 2 1.82 -19.93 14.00
CA PRO A 2 0.74 -20.58 13.25
C PRO A 2 0.35 -19.77 12.02
N GLU A 3 0.10 -20.42 10.88
CA GLU A 3 -0.29 -19.76 9.61
C GLU A 3 -1.50 -18.82 9.79
N ARG A 4 -2.50 -19.27 10.55
CA ARG A 4 -3.68 -18.46 10.85
C ARG A 4 -3.33 -17.15 11.55
N LEU A 5 -2.42 -17.19 12.52
CA LEU A 5 -1.98 -15.98 13.23
C LEU A 5 -1.25 -15.02 12.28
N VAL A 6 -0.39 -15.52 11.38
CA VAL A 6 0.28 -14.70 10.38
C VAL A 6 -0.73 -14.02 9.45
N SER A 7 -1.76 -14.75 9.01
CA SER A 7 -2.84 -14.18 8.18
C SER A 7 -3.61 -13.08 8.91
N GLU A 8 -3.92 -13.26 10.20
CA GLU A 8 -4.61 -12.25 11.01
C GLU A 8 -3.74 -11.01 11.24
N LEU A 9 -2.45 -11.17 11.55
CA LEU A 9 -1.52 -10.05 11.68
C LEU A 9 -1.36 -9.26 10.37
N THR A 10 -1.26 -9.96 9.24
CA THR A 10 -1.16 -9.29 7.94
C THR A 10 -2.49 -8.68 7.48
N ALA A 11 -3.62 -9.10 8.03
CA ALA A 11 -4.90 -8.41 7.84
C ALA A 11 -4.90 -7.03 8.52
N HIS A 12 -4.41 -6.92 9.76
CA HIS A 12 -4.20 -5.62 10.42
C HIS A 12 -3.26 -4.73 9.62
N ARG A 13 -2.14 -5.28 9.15
CA ARG A 13 -1.20 -4.55 8.28
C ARG A 13 -1.85 -4.08 6.99
N THR A 14 -2.69 -4.90 6.36
CA THR A 14 -3.40 -4.53 5.13
C THR A 14 -4.34 -3.35 5.37
N LEU A 15 -5.10 -3.35 6.48
CA LEU A 15 -5.98 -2.24 6.84
C LEU A 15 -5.19 -0.96 7.15
N ALA A 16 -4.09 -1.05 7.90
CA ALA A 16 -3.23 0.10 8.18
C ALA A 16 -2.61 0.69 6.91
N LEU A 17 -2.17 -0.17 5.96
CA LEU A 17 -1.70 0.27 4.65
C LEU A 17 -2.78 0.96 3.83
N ARG A 18 -4.01 0.46 3.84
CA ARG A 18 -5.14 1.10 3.16
C ARG A 18 -5.41 2.48 3.74
N ASP A 19 -5.47 2.60 5.06
CA ASP A 19 -5.69 3.87 5.74
C ASP A 19 -4.58 4.89 5.41
N ALA A 20 -3.31 4.50 5.56
CA ALA A 20 -2.16 5.34 5.26
C ALA A 20 -2.09 5.75 3.77
N LEU A 21 -2.37 4.82 2.85
CA LEU A 21 -2.32 5.09 1.41
C LEU A 21 -3.46 6.01 0.96
N ALA A 22 -4.67 5.84 1.52
CA ALA A 22 -5.80 6.72 1.24
C ALA A 22 -5.54 8.17 1.71
N GLY A 23 -4.76 8.34 2.76
CA GLY A 23 -4.30 9.64 3.24
C GLY A 23 -3.08 10.20 2.50
N ASN A 24 -2.50 9.46 1.52
CA ASN A 24 -1.29 9.88 0.80
C ASN A 24 -1.48 9.77 -0.72
N PRO A 25 -2.10 10.78 -1.38
CA PRO A 25 -2.39 10.75 -2.81
C PRO A 25 -1.16 10.55 -3.69
N HIS A 26 -0.03 11.16 -3.35
CA HIS A 26 1.20 11.03 -4.13
C HIS A 26 1.69 9.57 -4.18
N VAL A 27 1.74 8.88 -3.05
CA VAL A 27 2.14 7.46 -3.00
C VAL A 27 1.09 6.58 -3.68
N ALA A 28 -0.21 6.90 -3.55
CA ALA A 28 -1.29 6.17 -4.21
C ALA A 28 -1.17 6.23 -5.75
N ILE A 29 -0.95 7.42 -6.30
CA ILE A 29 -0.73 7.62 -7.75
C ILE A 29 0.54 6.89 -8.19
N THR A 30 1.64 6.99 -7.43
CA THR A 30 2.89 6.27 -7.74
C THR A 30 2.69 4.76 -7.76
N ALA A 31 1.96 4.20 -6.81
CA ALA A 31 1.64 2.77 -6.76
C ALA A 31 0.77 2.32 -7.94
N LEU A 32 -0.22 3.13 -8.32
CA LEU A 32 -1.05 2.87 -9.50
C LEU A 32 -0.23 2.93 -10.79
N LEU A 33 0.56 3.99 -10.97
CA LEU A 33 1.42 4.17 -12.15
C LEU A 33 2.44 3.03 -12.26
N HIS A 34 3.08 2.63 -11.16
CA HIS A 34 3.97 1.47 -11.14
C HIS A 34 3.27 0.20 -11.66
N LYS A 35 2.03 -0.06 -11.23
CA LYS A 35 1.24 -1.20 -11.74
C LYS A 35 0.98 -1.08 -13.23
N LEU A 36 0.57 0.10 -13.71
CA LEU A 36 0.28 0.35 -15.11
C LEU A 36 1.52 0.19 -15.98
N VAL A 37 2.67 0.73 -15.56
CA VAL A 37 3.95 0.59 -16.27
C VAL A 37 4.37 -0.88 -16.37
N LEU A 38 4.26 -1.64 -15.26
CA LEU A 38 4.54 -3.07 -15.29
C LEU A 38 3.65 -3.83 -16.28
N ASP A 39 2.37 -3.52 -16.33
CA ASP A 39 1.43 -4.19 -17.24
C ASP A 39 1.67 -3.80 -18.71
N THR A 40 2.01 -2.54 -18.97
CA THR A 40 2.18 -2.01 -20.33
C THR A 40 3.52 -2.43 -20.94
N PHE A 41 4.61 -2.23 -20.20
CA PHE A 41 5.97 -2.38 -20.73
C PHE A 41 6.60 -3.73 -20.41
N HIS A 42 6.27 -4.33 -19.27
CA HIS A 42 6.85 -5.62 -18.84
C HIS A 42 5.95 -6.82 -19.13
N ARG A 43 4.76 -6.61 -19.69
CA ARG A 43 3.79 -7.64 -20.07
C ARG A 43 3.56 -8.69 -18.97
N THR A 44 3.50 -8.24 -17.72
CA THR A 44 3.34 -9.14 -16.57
C THR A 44 1.89 -9.54 -16.36
N SER A 45 0.95 -9.33 -17.34
CA SER A 45 -0.26 -9.55 -17.15
C SER A 45 -1.21 -10.15 -17.55
N SER A 46 -2.17 -10.07 -17.30
CA SER A 46 -3.46 -10.77 -17.20
C SER A 46 -4.44 -10.28 -18.20
N SER A 47 -5.12 -11.14 -18.69
CA SER A 47 -6.25 -11.28 -19.59
C SER A 47 -7.34 -10.21 -19.59
N GLY A 48 -7.63 -9.68 -20.73
CA GLY A 48 -8.98 -9.49 -21.29
C GLY A 48 -9.68 -8.14 -21.09
N GLY A 49 -9.43 -7.10 -21.89
CA GLY A 49 -10.23 -5.90 -22.00
C GLY A 49 -9.48 -4.70 -22.58
N CYS A 50 -10.13 -3.68 -23.11
CA CYS A 50 -9.41 -2.55 -23.69
C CYS A 50 -8.80 -1.60 -22.64
N LEU A 51 -9.22 -1.70 -21.36
CA LEU A 51 -8.53 -1.10 -20.19
C LEU A 51 -8.81 -1.95 -18.97
N GLU A 52 -7.97 -2.97 -18.76
CA GLU A 52 -8.15 -3.92 -17.66
C GLU A 52 -7.55 -3.44 -16.34
N ILE A 53 -8.07 -2.34 -15.82
CA ILE A 53 -7.78 -1.92 -14.44
C ILE A 53 -9.02 -2.20 -13.63
N SER A 54 -8.95 -3.19 -12.76
CA SER A 54 -10.01 -3.43 -11.79
C SER A 54 -9.48 -3.37 -10.37
N VAL A 55 -10.16 -2.65 -9.49
CA VAL A 55 -9.94 -2.72 -8.06
C VAL A 55 -10.64 -3.98 -7.55
N ARG A 56 -9.84 -4.95 -7.11
CA ARG A 56 -10.38 -6.13 -6.44
C ARG A 56 -10.48 -5.86 -4.96
N HIS A 57 -11.69 -5.90 -4.42
CA HIS A 57 -11.88 -5.88 -2.98
C HIS A 57 -11.22 -7.10 -2.36
N VAL A 58 -10.31 -6.87 -1.42
CA VAL A 58 -9.66 -7.95 -0.68
C VAL A 58 -10.55 -8.34 0.49
N PHE A 59 -11.06 -9.57 0.46
CA PHE A 59 -11.81 -10.14 1.57
C PHE A 59 -10.85 -10.84 2.52
N PHE A 60 -10.96 -10.53 3.81
CA PHE A 60 -10.22 -11.22 4.84
C PHE A 60 -10.92 -12.53 5.16
N SER A 61 -10.40 -13.65 4.64
CA SER A 61 -10.97 -14.98 4.86
C SER A 61 -10.85 -15.46 6.32
N VAL A 62 -9.86 -14.93 7.03
CA VAL A 62 -9.65 -15.16 8.46
C VAL A 62 -9.60 -13.80 9.14
N GLN A 63 -10.59 -13.54 10.00
CA GLN A 63 -10.64 -12.29 10.74
C GLN A 63 -10.23 -12.52 12.19
N ALA A 64 -9.30 -11.72 12.68
CA ALA A 64 -9.08 -11.55 14.11
C ALA A 64 -10.32 -10.88 14.73
N ALA A 65 -10.65 -11.25 15.95
CA ALA A 65 -11.83 -10.68 16.63
C ALA A 65 -11.77 -9.16 16.78
N ASP A 66 -10.54 -8.63 16.98
CA ASP A 66 -10.22 -7.21 17.16
C ASP A 66 -10.03 -6.42 15.86
N LEU A 67 -10.00 -7.10 14.69
CA LEU A 67 -9.69 -6.47 13.40
C LEU A 67 -10.67 -5.34 13.06
N LYS A 68 -11.98 -5.57 13.26
CA LYS A 68 -13.04 -4.58 12.98
C LYS A 68 -12.98 -3.36 13.87
N ASP A 69 -12.47 -3.55 15.10
CA ASP A 69 -12.39 -2.50 16.10
C ASP A 69 -11.07 -1.74 16.06
N SER A 70 -10.15 -2.16 15.17
CA SER A 70 -8.86 -1.47 14.99
C SER A 70 -9.06 -0.03 14.50
N THR A 71 -8.14 0.86 14.88
CA THR A 71 -8.14 2.27 14.45
C THR A 71 -8.19 2.39 12.93
N SER A 72 -7.32 1.63 12.24
CA SER A 72 -7.28 1.65 10.77
C SER A 72 -8.57 1.14 10.12
N ALA A 73 -9.23 0.11 10.69
CA ALA A 73 -10.52 -0.36 10.16
C ALA A 73 -11.60 0.70 10.26
N LYS A 74 -11.67 1.41 11.39
CA LYS A 74 -12.60 2.52 11.61
C LYS A 74 -12.33 3.69 10.66
N SER A 75 -11.07 4.13 10.54
CA SER A 75 -10.69 5.20 9.61
C SER A 75 -11.02 4.86 8.16
N VAL A 76 -10.79 3.62 7.73
CA VAL A 76 -11.16 3.16 6.38
C VAL A 76 -12.68 3.19 6.18
N ALA A 77 -13.46 2.70 7.17
CA ALA A 77 -14.92 2.70 7.10
C ALA A 77 -15.51 4.12 7.09
N GLU A 78 -15.05 5.00 7.98
CA GLU A 78 -15.49 6.40 8.05
C GLU A 78 -15.22 7.15 6.74
N ARG A 79 -14.04 6.92 6.13
CA ARG A 79 -13.71 7.53 4.83
C ARG A 79 -14.58 6.99 3.70
N GLN A 80 -14.88 5.69 3.72
CA GLN A 80 -15.80 5.07 2.77
C GLN A 80 -17.21 5.67 2.88
N GLU A 81 -17.75 5.72 4.09
CA GLU A 81 -19.07 6.30 4.37
C GLU A 81 -19.14 7.77 3.95
N GLY A 82 -18.07 8.55 4.21
CA GLY A 82 -17.98 9.94 3.77
C GLY A 82 -18.09 10.08 2.26
N TRP A 83 -17.34 9.27 1.49
CA TRP A 83 -17.44 9.30 0.03
C TRP A 83 -18.78 8.78 -0.48
N GLU A 84 -19.31 7.69 0.09
CA GLU A 84 -20.60 7.12 -0.32
C GLU A 84 -21.77 8.11 -0.15
N ALA A 85 -21.68 9.02 0.81
CA ALA A 85 -22.70 10.05 1.03
C ALA A 85 -22.77 11.08 -0.11
N ASP A 86 -21.63 11.35 -0.78
CA ASP A 86 -21.50 12.37 -1.80
C ASP A 86 -21.58 11.81 -3.23
N ILE A 87 -21.25 10.53 -3.43
CA ILE A 87 -21.16 9.91 -4.75
C ILE A 87 -22.55 9.59 -5.31
N PRO A 88 -22.92 10.15 -6.48
CA PRO A 88 -24.18 9.81 -7.15
C PRO A 88 -24.29 8.34 -7.51
N GLN A 89 -25.50 7.77 -7.39
CA GLN A 89 -25.77 6.37 -7.75
C GLN A 89 -26.06 6.18 -9.24
N ASP A 90 -26.47 7.23 -9.94
CA ASP A 90 -26.73 7.24 -11.36
C ASP A 90 -25.40 7.46 -12.12
N GLU A 91 -25.14 6.67 -13.17
CA GLU A 91 -23.87 6.67 -13.90
C GLU A 91 -23.60 7.99 -14.63
N ASP A 92 -24.62 8.60 -15.24
CA ASP A 92 -24.47 9.89 -15.94
C ASP A 92 -24.26 11.04 -14.94
N ALA A 93 -24.97 11.00 -13.82
CA ALA A 93 -24.78 11.96 -12.74
C ALA A 93 -23.39 11.82 -12.10
N LEU A 94 -22.89 10.58 -11.94
CA LEU A 94 -21.55 10.30 -11.43
C LEU A 94 -20.47 10.90 -12.35
N TRP A 95 -20.61 10.73 -13.68
CA TRP A 95 -19.66 11.32 -14.63
C TRP A 95 -19.56 12.84 -14.47
N ASN A 96 -20.71 13.52 -14.46
CA ASN A 96 -20.73 14.97 -14.31
C ASN A 96 -20.15 15.44 -12.97
N TRP A 97 -20.52 14.75 -11.90
CA TRP A 97 -19.97 15.01 -10.56
C TRP A 97 -18.45 14.86 -10.51
N LEU A 98 -17.88 13.81 -11.14
CA LEU A 98 -16.43 13.61 -11.21
C LEU A 98 -15.71 14.70 -12.03
N VAL A 99 -16.36 15.22 -13.08
CA VAL A 99 -15.83 16.34 -13.89
C VAL A 99 -15.80 17.62 -13.08
N ASP A 100 -16.83 17.87 -12.26
CA ASP A 100 -16.98 19.08 -11.44
C ASP A 100 -16.12 19.09 -10.16
N LEU A 101 -15.53 17.93 -9.77
CA LEU A 101 -14.62 17.89 -8.62
C LEU A 101 -13.37 18.75 -8.86
N ASP A 102 -12.94 19.46 -7.83
CA ASP A 102 -11.61 20.08 -7.81
C ASP A 102 -10.48 19.01 -7.82
N ASP A 103 -9.27 19.42 -8.21
CA ASP A 103 -8.15 18.48 -8.37
C ASP A 103 -7.72 17.82 -7.05
N ALA A 104 -7.85 18.50 -5.92
CA ALA A 104 -7.51 17.94 -4.61
C ALA A 104 -8.51 16.84 -4.22
N SER A 105 -9.81 17.10 -4.36
CA SER A 105 -10.88 16.14 -4.09
C SER A 105 -10.79 14.92 -5.04
N ARG A 106 -10.54 15.17 -6.33
CA ARG A 106 -10.34 14.11 -7.33
C ARG A 106 -9.14 13.22 -6.98
N THR A 107 -8.03 13.81 -6.57
CA THR A 107 -6.82 13.10 -6.19
C THR A 107 -7.01 12.32 -4.88
N ALA A 108 -7.73 12.86 -3.91
CA ALA A 108 -8.08 12.18 -2.67
C ALA A 108 -9.01 10.97 -2.91
N LEU A 109 -10.02 11.13 -3.78
CA LEU A 109 -10.89 10.03 -4.18
C LEU A 109 -10.12 8.93 -4.91
N LEU A 110 -9.20 9.31 -5.82
CA LEU A 110 -8.33 8.34 -6.50
C LEU A 110 -7.47 7.57 -5.50
N ALA A 111 -6.86 8.24 -4.52
CA ALA A 111 -6.07 7.59 -3.47
C ALA A 111 -6.91 6.61 -2.65
N HIS A 112 -8.14 6.99 -2.30
CA HIS A 112 -9.08 6.12 -1.62
C HIS A 112 -9.39 4.87 -2.46
N CYS A 113 -9.74 5.01 -3.73
CA CYS A 113 -10.02 3.89 -4.63
C CYS A 113 -8.79 2.96 -4.77
N VAL A 114 -7.59 3.51 -4.95
CA VAL A 114 -6.34 2.73 -5.04
C VAL A 114 -6.08 1.96 -3.76
N SER A 115 -6.37 2.54 -2.59
CA SER A 115 -6.14 1.91 -1.29
C SER A 115 -6.93 0.60 -1.12
N TYR A 116 -8.12 0.50 -1.67
CA TYR A 116 -8.92 -0.74 -1.63
C TYR A 116 -8.29 -1.90 -2.40
N GLY A 117 -7.43 -1.63 -3.37
CA GLY A 117 -6.64 -2.63 -4.09
C GLY A 117 -5.47 -3.20 -3.30
N VAL A 118 -5.13 -2.63 -2.14
CA VAL A 118 -3.99 -3.08 -1.32
C VAL A 118 -4.29 -4.45 -0.71
N ASN A 119 -3.41 -5.42 -0.98
CA ASN A 119 -3.42 -6.75 -0.40
C ASN A 119 -2.03 -7.10 0.13
N ALA A 120 -1.84 -7.01 1.44
CA ALA A 120 -0.61 -7.42 2.13
C ALA A 120 -0.81 -8.71 2.93
N LEU A 121 -1.84 -9.51 2.61
CA LEU A 121 -2.12 -10.75 3.32
C LEU A 121 -1.06 -11.82 3.03
N SER A 122 -0.61 -12.48 4.09
CA SER A 122 0.08 -13.75 4.00
C SER A 122 -0.96 -14.87 3.92
N GLU A 123 -1.06 -15.46 2.75
CA GLU A 123 -2.01 -16.55 2.46
C GLU A 123 -1.25 -17.87 2.29
N LYS A 124 -1.99 -18.97 2.45
CA LYS A 124 -1.43 -20.30 2.23
C LYS A 124 -0.97 -20.46 0.78
N VAL A 125 0.29 -20.82 0.62
CA VAL A 125 0.88 -21.05 -0.70
C VAL A 125 0.28 -22.28 -1.35
N ASP A 126 -0.15 -22.14 -2.60
CA ASP A 126 -0.53 -23.25 -3.42
C ASP A 126 0.72 -23.94 -4.00
N ARG A 127 0.99 -25.13 -3.51
CA ARG A 127 2.16 -25.94 -3.92
C ARG A 127 1.92 -26.76 -5.20
N TYR A 128 0.68 -26.83 -5.66
CA TYR A 128 0.27 -27.75 -6.72
C TYR A 128 -0.18 -27.06 -8.02
N GLY A 129 -0.06 -25.72 -8.10
CA GLY A 129 -0.38 -24.97 -9.31
C GLY A 129 -1.88 -24.77 -9.56
N GLY A 130 -2.69 -24.77 -8.49
CA GLY A 130 -4.11 -24.42 -8.57
C GLY A 130 -4.35 -22.91 -8.64
N TYR A 131 -5.50 -22.47 -8.11
CA TYR A 131 -5.91 -21.05 -8.15
C TYR A 131 -5.33 -20.18 -7.03
N GLY A 132 -4.47 -20.75 -6.17
CA GLY A 132 -3.86 -20.05 -5.05
C GLY A 132 -2.60 -19.27 -5.44
N ILE A 133 -2.06 -18.52 -4.47
CA ILE A 133 -0.81 -17.78 -4.68
C ILE A 133 0.40 -18.73 -4.61
N SER A 134 1.34 -18.58 -5.53
CA SER A 134 2.63 -19.29 -5.48
C SER A 134 3.55 -18.69 -4.41
N GLN A 135 4.58 -19.43 -3.99
CA GLN A 135 5.60 -18.93 -3.05
C GLN A 135 6.22 -17.61 -3.55
N HIS A 136 6.67 -17.59 -4.80
CA HIS A 136 7.23 -16.39 -5.41
C HIS A 136 6.23 -15.23 -5.50
N GLY A 137 4.95 -15.53 -5.79
CA GLY A 137 3.88 -14.53 -5.79
C GLY A 137 3.66 -13.92 -4.42
N LEU A 138 3.69 -14.73 -3.35
CA LEU A 138 3.56 -14.25 -1.98
C LEU A 138 4.76 -13.36 -1.58
N GLU A 139 5.97 -13.78 -1.88
CA GLU A 139 7.19 -13.00 -1.60
C GLU A 139 7.17 -11.64 -2.32
N ARG A 140 6.79 -11.61 -3.59
CA ARG A 140 6.63 -10.36 -4.35
C ARG A 140 5.57 -9.45 -3.74
N ARG A 141 4.41 -9.99 -3.34
CA ARG A 141 3.33 -9.26 -2.67
C ARG A 141 3.83 -8.60 -1.39
N LEU A 142 4.49 -9.36 -0.52
CA LEU A 142 4.99 -8.83 0.76
C LEU A 142 6.10 -7.79 0.55
N LYS A 143 7.03 -8.03 -0.39
CA LYS A 143 8.07 -7.04 -0.74
C LYS A 143 7.46 -5.74 -1.29
N GLN A 144 6.40 -5.81 -2.09
CA GLN A 144 5.70 -4.63 -2.57
C GLN A 144 4.94 -3.92 -1.43
N ALA A 145 4.31 -4.67 -0.52
CA ALA A 145 3.66 -4.10 0.66
C ALA A 145 4.67 -3.36 1.56
N ASP A 146 5.87 -3.90 1.76
CA ASP A 146 6.94 -3.23 2.49
C ASP A 146 7.39 -1.93 1.82
N ARG A 147 7.47 -1.92 0.49
CA ARG A 147 7.82 -0.72 -0.28
C ARG A 147 6.78 0.38 -0.11
N ILE A 148 5.49 0.03 -0.22
CA ILE A 148 4.38 0.98 0.01
C ILE A 148 4.38 1.45 1.46
N ALA A 149 4.55 0.54 2.44
CA ALA A 149 4.58 0.89 3.86
C ALA A 149 5.67 1.93 4.17
N ARG A 150 6.88 1.76 3.61
CA ARG A 150 7.96 2.76 3.75
C ARG A 150 7.60 4.09 3.11
N ALA A 151 7.04 4.07 1.89
CA ALA A 151 6.68 5.28 1.17
C ALA A 151 5.61 6.12 1.89
N VAL A 152 4.70 5.49 2.63
CA VAL A 152 3.69 6.19 3.45
C VAL A 152 4.14 6.40 4.90
N GLY A 153 5.34 5.96 5.30
CA GLY A 153 5.83 6.08 6.67
C GLY A 153 5.02 5.24 7.68
N LEU A 154 4.51 4.06 7.27
CA LEU A 154 3.67 3.25 8.15
C LEU A 154 4.44 2.68 9.33
N ASP A 155 4.04 3.04 10.55
CA ASP A 155 4.40 2.36 11.80
C ASP A 155 3.15 1.68 12.38
N MET A 156 3.20 0.36 12.53
CA MET A 156 2.07 -0.42 13.05
C MET A 156 1.80 -0.14 14.54
N ALA A 157 2.80 0.29 15.30
CA ALA A 157 2.61 0.68 16.68
C ALA A 157 1.90 2.05 16.76
N GLU A 158 2.27 3.01 15.90
CA GLU A 158 1.58 4.29 15.78
C GLU A 158 0.16 4.12 15.22
N ALA A 159 -0.05 3.18 14.28
CA ALA A 159 -1.37 2.79 13.79
C ALA A 159 -2.25 2.09 14.85
N GLY A 160 -1.77 1.95 16.07
CA GLY A 160 -2.53 1.51 17.24
C GLY A 160 -2.48 0.01 17.51
N TRP A 161 -1.69 -0.78 16.77
CA TRP A 161 -1.58 -2.20 17.06
C TRP A 161 -0.73 -2.44 18.33
N ARG A 162 -1.20 -3.31 19.22
CA ARG A 162 -0.50 -3.72 20.47
C ARG A 162 -0.65 -5.22 20.64
N PRO A 163 0.39 -5.93 21.15
CA PRO A 163 0.28 -7.34 21.48
C PRO A 163 -0.57 -7.54 22.73
N THR A 164 -1.68 -8.28 22.58
CA THR A 164 -2.57 -8.65 23.69
C THR A 164 -2.56 -10.16 23.91
N VAL A 165 -3.13 -10.60 25.02
CA VAL A 165 -3.37 -12.05 25.25
C VAL A 165 -4.19 -12.63 24.11
N ASP A 166 -5.24 -11.92 23.67
CA ASP A 166 -6.21 -12.44 22.72
C ASP A 166 -5.70 -12.43 21.26
N ASN A 167 -4.99 -11.37 20.85
CA ASN A 167 -4.56 -11.26 19.47
C ASN A 167 -3.21 -11.94 19.16
N TYR A 168 -2.32 -12.11 20.16
CA TYR A 168 -0.98 -12.65 19.92
C TYR A 168 -0.49 -13.61 21.00
N LEU A 169 -0.40 -13.19 22.27
CA LEU A 169 0.37 -13.86 23.30
C LEU A 169 -0.17 -15.26 23.69
N SER A 170 -1.48 -15.48 23.69
CA SER A 170 -2.06 -16.81 23.90
C SER A 170 -1.85 -17.77 22.73
N ARG A 171 -1.54 -17.25 21.54
CA ARG A 171 -1.50 -17.99 20.27
C ARG A 171 -0.10 -18.46 19.88
N VAL A 172 0.92 -17.93 20.56
CA VAL A 172 2.32 -18.34 20.37
C VAL A 172 2.80 -19.26 21.48
N THR A 173 3.97 -19.87 21.31
CA THR A 173 4.61 -20.74 22.32
C THR A 173 5.24 -19.92 23.43
N LYS A 174 5.47 -20.51 24.64
CA LYS A 174 6.18 -19.85 25.73
C LYS A 174 7.54 -19.26 25.33
N PRO A 175 8.42 -19.98 24.58
CA PRO A 175 9.67 -19.38 24.09
C PRO A 175 9.48 -18.10 23.29
N ARG A 176 8.43 -18.02 22.44
CA ARG A 176 8.14 -16.81 21.68
C ARG A 176 7.61 -15.66 22.54
N ILE A 177 6.88 -15.96 23.64
CA ILE A 177 6.48 -14.93 24.61
C ILE A 177 7.72 -14.35 25.29
N LEU A 178 8.63 -15.22 25.75
CA LEU A 178 9.89 -14.81 26.39
C LEU A 178 10.79 -14.02 25.45
N GLU A 179 10.88 -14.42 24.19
CA GLU A 179 11.62 -13.70 23.15
C GLU A 179 11.07 -12.27 22.95
N ALA A 180 9.75 -12.13 22.85
CA ALA A 180 9.10 -10.83 22.74
C ALA A 180 9.41 -9.90 23.92
N VAL A 181 9.34 -10.43 25.15
CA VAL A 181 9.68 -9.65 26.34
C VAL A 181 11.18 -9.34 26.41
N ARG A 182 12.04 -10.27 25.98
CA ARG A 182 13.49 -10.07 25.94
C ARG A 182 13.86 -8.97 24.94
N GLU A 183 13.28 -8.98 23.75
CA GLU A 183 13.51 -7.95 22.73
C GLU A 183 13.07 -6.56 23.23
N ALA A 184 11.92 -6.48 23.90
CA ALA A 184 11.33 -5.21 24.32
C ALA A 184 11.91 -4.64 25.63
N LYS A 185 12.23 -5.50 26.60
CA LYS A 185 12.58 -5.11 27.99
C LYS A 185 13.87 -5.75 28.51
N GLY A 186 14.55 -6.58 27.72
CA GLY A 186 15.79 -7.25 28.08
C GLY A 186 15.60 -8.56 28.86
N ASP A 187 16.74 -9.27 29.06
CA ASP A 187 16.77 -10.61 29.66
C ASP A 187 16.21 -10.67 31.07
N ALA A 188 16.49 -9.65 31.91
CA ALA A 188 16.00 -9.61 33.28
C ALA A 188 14.47 -9.70 33.38
N SER A 189 13.75 -8.98 32.49
CA SER A 189 12.29 -9.00 32.44
C SER A 189 11.76 -10.35 31.96
N ALA A 190 12.42 -10.98 31.00
CA ALA A 190 12.04 -12.30 30.50
C ALA A 190 12.23 -13.38 31.58
N GLN A 191 13.31 -13.33 32.37
CA GLN A 191 13.57 -14.26 33.49
C GLN A 191 12.50 -14.17 34.59
N LEU A 192 11.94 -13.00 34.84
CA LEU A 192 10.89 -12.81 35.85
C LEU A 192 9.64 -13.62 35.56
N ILE A 193 9.33 -13.88 34.30
CA ILE A 193 8.10 -14.56 33.86
C ILE A 193 8.31 -16.01 33.39
N ASP A 194 9.57 -16.47 33.26
CA ASP A 194 9.89 -17.79 32.68
C ASP A 194 9.26 -18.96 33.46
N HIS A 195 9.21 -18.85 34.78
CA HIS A 195 8.64 -19.88 35.67
C HIS A 195 7.10 -19.97 35.60
N LEU A 196 6.42 -18.99 35.00
CA LEU A 196 4.96 -18.93 34.97
C LEU A 196 4.36 -19.98 34.00
N LYS A 197 3.11 -20.37 34.26
CA LYS A 197 2.32 -21.13 33.30
C LYS A 197 1.98 -20.24 32.09
N LYS A 198 1.75 -20.85 30.92
CA LYS A 198 1.56 -20.11 29.66
C LYS A 198 0.50 -18.99 29.76
N GLY A 199 -0.65 -19.25 30.41
CA GLY A 199 -1.70 -18.24 30.54
C GLY A 199 -1.31 -17.05 31.40
N ASP A 200 -0.62 -17.30 32.54
CA ASP A 200 -0.15 -16.26 33.43
C ASP A 200 1.04 -15.51 32.81
N MET A 201 1.94 -16.23 32.11
CA MET A 201 3.03 -15.64 31.33
C MET A 201 2.49 -14.69 30.25
N ALA A 202 1.44 -15.07 29.53
CA ALA A 202 0.84 -14.24 28.50
C ALA A 202 0.26 -12.92 29.07
N LYS A 203 -0.44 -13.00 30.23
CA LYS A 203 -0.98 -11.81 30.90
C LYS A 203 0.12 -10.86 31.39
N GLU A 204 1.16 -11.45 32.01
CA GLU A 204 2.27 -10.64 32.50
C GLU A 204 3.10 -10.05 31.35
N ALA A 205 3.29 -10.80 30.26
CA ALA A 205 3.93 -10.31 29.06
C ALA A 205 3.14 -9.15 28.41
N GLU A 206 1.80 -9.24 28.34
CA GLU A 206 0.97 -8.13 27.88
C GLU A 206 1.24 -6.86 28.68
N ARG A 207 1.25 -6.97 30.01
CA ARG A 207 1.55 -5.84 30.91
C ARG A 207 2.96 -5.25 30.68
N LEU A 208 3.95 -6.12 30.45
CA LEU A 208 5.33 -5.69 30.20
C LEU A 208 5.53 -5.06 28.82
N LEU A 209 4.76 -5.47 27.82
CA LEU A 209 4.85 -5.00 26.44
C LEU A 209 4.03 -3.73 26.16
N VAL A 210 3.12 -3.33 27.06
CA VAL A 210 2.44 -2.04 26.98
C VAL A 210 3.47 -0.93 26.81
N ASP A 211 3.22 0.00 25.91
CA ASP A 211 4.05 1.20 25.65
C ASP A 211 5.49 0.95 25.17
N THR A 212 5.83 -0.29 24.81
CA THR A 212 7.17 -0.58 24.26
C THR A 212 7.27 -0.38 22.75
N GLY A 213 6.14 -0.30 22.05
CA GLY A 213 6.11 -0.30 20.58
C GLY A 213 6.56 -1.63 19.95
N TRP A 214 6.74 -2.70 20.76
CA TRP A 214 7.16 -3.99 20.22
C TRP A 214 6.15 -4.57 19.24
N LEU A 215 6.66 -5.08 18.12
CA LEU A 215 5.86 -5.68 17.05
C LEU A 215 6.40 -7.09 16.72
N PRO A 216 5.52 -8.06 16.39
CA PRO A 216 5.96 -9.33 15.84
C PRO A 216 6.48 -9.16 14.41
N GLU A 217 7.35 -10.08 13.99
CA GLU A 217 8.02 -10.05 12.68
C GLU A 217 7.11 -9.69 11.48
N PRO A 218 5.88 -10.23 11.31
CA PRO A 218 5.04 -9.89 10.16
C PRO A 218 4.54 -8.44 10.13
N LEU A 219 4.65 -7.70 11.23
CA LEU A 219 4.24 -6.30 11.33
C LEU A 219 5.43 -5.33 11.27
N ARG A 220 6.66 -5.83 11.36
CA ARG A 220 7.87 -5.02 11.19
C ARG A 220 8.14 -4.77 9.72
N LEU A 221 8.68 -3.60 9.41
CA LEU A 221 9.28 -3.36 8.10
C LEU A 221 10.66 -4.05 8.07
N ALA A 222 10.93 -4.78 7.01
CA ALA A 222 12.25 -5.39 6.83
C ALA A 222 13.32 -4.29 6.73
N ASP A 223 14.46 -4.44 7.44
CA ASP A 223 15.56 -3.49 7.37
C ASP A 223 16.12 -3.42 5.94
N LEU A 224 16.40 -2.20 5.47
CA LEU A 224 16.94 -1.94 4.12
C LEU A 224 18.41 -2.40 3.95
N ALA A 225 19.03 -2.98 4.96
CA ALA A 225 20.44 -3.39 4.94
C ALA A 225 20.80 -4.47 3.88
N ALA A 226 19.85 -4.92 3.07
CA ALA A 226 20.06 -5.98 2.06
C ALA A 226 19.72 -5.59 0.61
N ASP A 227 19.35 -4.35 0.30
CA ASP A 227 19.07 -3.96 -1.10
C ASP A 227 20.18 -2.99 -1.59
N PRO A 228 21.15 -3.43 -2.40
CA PRO A 228 22.27 -2.59 -2.88
C PRO A 228 21.83 -1.47 -3.85
N ALA A 229 20.53 -1.31 -4.10
CA ALA A 229 19.97 -0.28 -4.98
C ALA A 229 19.44 0.97 -4.24
N SER A 230 19.58 1.05 -2.90
CA SER A 230 19.01 2.13 -2.09
C SER A 230 19.96 3.29 -1.75
N ASP A 231 21.25 3.20 -2.11
CA ASP A 231 22.25 4.21 -1.73
C ASP A 231 22.28 5.47 -2.65
N ALA A 232 21.30 5.66 -3.53
CA ALA A 232 21.33 6.74 -4.49
C ALA A 232 20.35 7.91 -4.24
N GLN A 233 19.59 7.94 -3.15
CA GLN A 233 18.64 9.06 -2.93
C GLN A 233 18.46 9.46 -1.46
N SER A 234 19.53 9.84 -0.77
CA SER A 234 19.39 10.71 0.40
C SER A 234 20.41 11.83 0.30
N GLY A 235 19.97 12.96 -0.20
CA GLY A 235 20.77 14.20 -0.26
C GLY A 235 20.68 14.90 -1.60
N GLY A 236 19.58 15.61 -1.83
CA GLY A 236 19.44 16.50 -2.98
C GLY A 236 18.16 17.30 -2.88
N GLU A 237 18.31 18.61 -2.82
CA GLU A 237 17.24 19.59 -3.03
C GLU A 237 16.38 19.19 -4.22
N ALA A 238 15.08 19.50 -4.16
CA ALA A 238 14.12 19.18 -5.20
C ALA A 238 14.55 19.84 -6.54
N GLU A 239 15.38 19.14 -7.30
CA GLU A 239 15.54 19.44 -8.73
C GLU A 239 14.22 19.10 -9.40
N VAL A 240 13.60 20.11 -9.98
CA VAL A 240 12.44 19.96 -10.86
C VAL A 240 12.89 19.04 -11.98
N ALA A 241 12.39 17.80 -11.97
CA ALA A 241 12.70 16.82 -13.01
C ALA A 241 12.29 17.43 -14.36
N GLU A 242 13.28 17.70 -15.23
CA GLU A 242 13.02 18.11 -16.61
C GLU A 242 12.16 17.03 -17.29
N LEU A 243 11.11 17.48 -17.98
CA LEU A 243 10.29 16.60 -18.80
C LEU A 243 11.18 15.95 -19.87
N PRO A 244 10.95 14.65 -20.17
CA PRO A 244 11.63 13.99 -21.28
C PRO A 244 11.54 14.82 -22.57
N ASP A 245 12.63 14.90 -23.35
CA ASP A 245 12.76 15.74 -24.55
C ASP A 245 11.61 15.59 -25.57
N PHE A 246 10.95 14.43 -25.62
CA PHE A 246 9.81 14.21 -26.51
C PHE A 246 8.49 14.84 -26.03
N LEU A 247 8.46 15.41 -24.83
CA LEU A 247 7.33 16.17 -24.27
C LEU A 247 7.61 17.68 -24.19
N SER A 248 8.83 18.11 -24.48
CA SER A 248 9.15 19.53 -24.66
C SER A 248 8.68 19.95 -26.05
N THR A 249 7.59 20.69 -26.10
CA THR A 249 7.13 21.32 -27.33
C THR A 249 8.04 22.53 -27.55
N ASP A 250 8.97 22.43 -28.50
CA ASP A 250 9.63 23.59 -29.06
C ASP A 250 8.59 24.43 -29.82
N GLU A 251 8.05 25.45 -29.18
CA GLU A 251 7.39 26.54 -29.91
C GLU A 251 8.49 27.33 -30.62
N ASP A 252 8.69 27.01 -31.91
CA ASP A 252 9.47 27.87 -32.79
C ASP A 252 8.82 29.26 -32.85
N PRO A 253 9.56 30.35 -32.55
CA PRO A 253 9.04 31.69 -32.76
C PRO A 253 8.94 31.98 -34.25
N GLU A 254 7.71 32.18 -34.73
CA GLU A 254 7.40 32.64 -36.08
C GLU A 254 8.24 33.85 -36.47
N THR A 255 9.08 33.68 -37.47
CA THR A 255 9.78 34.77 -38.17
C THR A 255 8.79 35.35 -39.19
N PRO A 256 8.54 36.66 -39.18
CA PRO A 256 7.65 37.27 -40.18
C PRO A 256 8.32 37.27 -41.55
N ALA A 257 7.75 36.60 -42.49
CA ALA A 257 8.12 36.66 -43.90
C ALA A 257 7.68 38.00 -44.49
N ASN A 258 8.68 38.83 -44.90
CA ASN A 258 8.48 39.95 -45.82
C ASN A 258 8.18 39.43 -47.20
N GLY A 259 7.14 40.05 -47.80
CA GLY A 259 6.75 39.78 -49.16
C GLY A 259 7.73 40.32 -50.21
N GLU A 260 7.71 39.69 -51.35
CA GLU A 260 7.89 40.37 -52.64
C GLU A 260 7.26 39.52 -53.74
N ASP A 261 6.50 40.23 -54.60
CA ASP A 261 5.85 39.88 -55.83
C ASP A 261 6.67 38.96 -56.76
N ASP A 262 6.07 38.00 -57.43
CA ASP A 262 6.14 37.92 -58.88
C ASP A 262 4.99 37.13 -59.50
N GLU A 263 4.25 37.80 -60.37
CA GLU A 263 3.27 37.27 -61.34
C GLU A 263 3.98 36.30 -62.30
N ARG A 264 3.34 35.22 -62.68
CA ARG A 264 3.06 34.85 -64.07
C ARG A 264 2.65 33.39 -64.30
N HIS A 265 1.58 33.39 -65.03
CA HIS A 265 1.15 32.43 -66.07
C HIS A 265 0.29 31.23 -65.71
N LEU A 266 -0.99 31.50 -66.02
CA LEU A 266 -1.96 30.56 -66.64
C LEU A 266 -1.35 29.71 -67.76
N VAL A 267 -1.60 28.41 -67.81
CA VAL A 267 -2.02 27.65 -68.98
C VAL A 267 -2.94 26.52 -68.57
N ALA A 268 -4.13 26.51 -69.18
CA ALA A 268 -5.08 25.42 -69.19
C ALA A 268 -4.66 24.36 -70.22
N ALA A 269 -5.02 23.12 -69.97
CA ALA A 269 -5.45 22.14 -70.98
C ALA A 269 -5.70 20.82 -70.27
N GLU A 270 -6.84 20.38 -70.43
CA GLU A 270 -7.65 19.22 -70.84
C GLU A 270 -7.77 18.14 -69.74
#